data_e14da7fc6eacd2521b8ee24ca049553b
#
_entry.id   e14da7fc6eacd2521b8ee24ca049553b
#
_cell.length_a   1.000
_cell.length_b   1.000
_cell.length_c   1.000
_cell.angle_alpha   90.00
_cell.angle_beta   90.00
_cell.angle_gamma   90.00
#
_symmetry.space_group_name_H-M   'P 1'
#
loop_
_entity.id
_entity.type
_entity.pdbx_description
1 polymer ?
#
loop_
_entity_poly.entity_id
_entity_poly.type
_entity_poly.pdbx_seq_one_letter_code
_entity_poly.pdbx_strand_id
1 'polypeptide(L)'
;FLFVTNMYSSILGGYRFDKKTHGYIAIPCMELRVDQLWEDKNGDGQKNDNEISQFSKINTFSIFPDKNGNIWMTDQISTPSNIHFKYFKLKGIDDNGVLQYESPISYKLPEYIIEVTRLMYDAERDEMIVGCYTQANPNPAPSVWGQVGTTVLVYKNIKEKLANTIANPTENWKHDQE
;
A
#
# COMPACT_ATOMS: atom_id res chain seq x y z
N PHE A 1 -2.94 -4.66 16.27
CA PHE A 1 -1.69 -4.48 15.53
C PHE A 1 -1.29 -3.01 15.54
N LEU A 2 0.01 -2.77 15.42
CA LEU A 2 0.60 -1.46 15.19
C LEU A 2 1.37 -1.52 13.86
N PHE A 3 1.11 -0.57 12.97
CA PHE A 3 1.88 -0.40 11.75
C PHE A 3 2.79 0.82 11.85
N VAL A 4 4.03 0.68 11.44
CA VAL A 4 5.04 1.73 11.46
C VAL A 4 5.73 1.79 10.10
N THR A 5 5.78 2.97 9.51
CA THR A 5 6.48 3.20 8.25
C THR A 5 7.67 4.12 8.45
N ASN A 6 8.70 3.97 7.60
CA ASN A 6 9.79 4.93 7.55
C ASN A 6 9.38 6.21 6.81
N MET A 7 10.19 7.24 6.93
CA MET A 7 9.96 8.55 6.30
C MET A 7 9.84 8.49 4.77
N TYR A 8 10.48 7.51 4.13
CA TYR A 8 10.49 7.32 2.67
C TYR A 8 9.36 6.43 2.15
N SER A 9 8.50 5.93 3.02
CA SER A 9 7.44 4.96 2.66
C SER A 9 7.96 3.73 1.90
N SER A 10 9.18 3.31 2.16
CA SER A 10 9.81 2.15 1.52
C SER A 10 9.80 0.89 2.39
N ILE A 11 9.42 1.05 3.66
CA ILE A 11 9.30 -0.04 4.64
C ILE A 11 8.05 0.19 5.48
N LEU A 12 7.26 -0.86 5.65
CA LEU A 12 6.14 -0.93 6.59
C LEU A 12 6.37 -2.11 7.52
N GLY A 13 6.60 -1.84 8.81
CA GLY A 13 6.67 -2.85 9.86
C GLY A 13 5.31 -3.05 10.50
N GLY A 14 4.90 -4.29 10.68
CA GLY A 14 3.72 -4.68 11.46
C GLY A 14 4.13 -5.36 12.76
N TYR A 15 3.46 -4.99 13.84
CA TYR A 15 3.72 -5.50 15.17
C TYR A 15 2.45 -6.02 15.80
N ARG A 16 2.52 -7.19 16.44
CA ARG A 16 1.51 -7.71 17.35
C ARG A 16 1.88 -7.41 18.80
N PHE A 17 0.92 -7.42 19.68
CA PHE A 17 1.17 -7.26 21.10
C PHE A 17 1.17 -8.63 21.79
N ASP A 18 2.11 -8.85 22.69
CA ASP A 18 2.15 -10.06 23.51
C ASP A 18 0.99 -10.07 24.53
N LYS A 19 0.09 -11.00 24.37
CA LYS A 19 -1.06 -11.18 25.28
C LYS A 19 -0.63 -11.48 26.73
N LYS A 20 0.54 -12.12 26.93
CA LYS A 20 1.05 -12.49 28.27
C LYS A 20 1.50 -11.27 29.07
N THR A 21 1.92 -10.22 28.40
CA THR A 21 2.35 -8.95 29.01
C THR A 21 1.24 -7.90 29.01
N HIS A 22 -0.03 -8.31 28.83
CA HIS A 22 -1.18 -7.40 28.73
C HIS A 22 -1.07 -6.37 27.60
N GLY A 23 -0.34 -6.71 26.54
CA GLY A 23 -0.21 -5.87 25.35
C GLY A 23 0.83 -4.77 25.40
N TYR A 24 1.71 -4.77 26.41
CA TYR A 24 2.77 -3.74 26.53
C TYR A 24 4.01 -4.01 25.67
N ILE A 25 4.24 -5.25 25.25
CA ILE A 25 5.37 -5.60 24.39
C ILE A 25 4.91 -5.77 22.95
N ALA A 26 5.45 -4.95 22.06
CA ALA A 26 5.25 -5.07 20.63
C ALA A 26 6.27 -6.05 20.04
N ILE A 27 5.76 -7.10 19.37
CA ILE A 27 6.59 -8.12 18.72
C ILE A 27 6.48 -7.90 17.21
N PRO A 28 7.59 -7.76 16.47
CA PRO A 28 7.55 -7.72 15.01
C PRO A 28 6.88 -8.98 14.47
N CYS A 29 5.95 -8.84 13.54
CA CYS A 29 5.26 -9.98 12.95
C CYS A 29 5.16 -9.92 11.42
N MET A 30 5.49 -8.80 10.83
CA MET A 30 5.63 -8.65 9.38
C MET A 30 6.49 -7.44 9.03
N GLU A 31 7.13 -7.48 7.88
CA GLU A 31 7.80 -6.34 7.28
C GLU A 31 7.61 -6.37 5.77
N LEU A 32 6.93 -5.34 5.25
CA LEU A 32 6.81 -5.12 3.81
C LEU A 32 7.88 -4.12 3.37
N ARG A 33 8.70 -4.52 2.41
CA ARG A 33 9.65 -3.66 1.70
C ARG A 33 9.26 -3.52 0.24
N VAL A 34 10.03 -2.74 -0.49
CA VAL A 34 9.77 -2.48 -1.92
C VAL A 34 9.89 -3.72 -2.82
N ASP A 35 10.50 -4.80 -2.37
CA ASP A 35 10.80 -6.01 -3.14
C ASP A 35 10.50 -7.32 -2.40
N GLN A 36 10.09 -7.25 -1.14
CA GLN A 36 9.86 -8.43 -0.32
C GLN A 36 8.83 -8.20 0.79
N LEU A 37 8.18 -9.28 1.19
CA LEU A 37 7.33 -9.37 2.36
C LEU A 37 7.88 -10.47 3.27
N TRP A 38 8.21 -10.12 4.52
CA TRP A 38 8.46 -11.05 5.60
C TRP A 38 7.19 -11.19 6.44
N GLU A 39 6.85 -12.43 6.76
CA GLU A 39 5.76 -12.82 7.67
C GLU A 39 6.34 -13.80 8.70
N ASP A 40 6.27 -13.47 9.99
CA ASP A 40 6.83 -14.25 11.11
C ASP A 40 6.06 -15.57 11.33
N LYS A 41 6.20 -16.52 10.39
CA LYS A 41 5.38 -17.75 10.34
C LYS A 41 5.59 -18.67 11.53
N ASN A 42 6.77 -18.63 12.16
CA ASN A 42 7.08 -19.44 13.33
C ASN A 42 6.74 -18.73 14.66
N GLY A 43 6.40 -17.44 14.62
CA GLY A 43 5.96 -16.65 15.77
C GLY A 43 7.08 -16.23 16.72
N ASP A 44 8.36 -16.30 16.31
CA ASP A 44 9.52 -15.98 17.17
C ASP A 44 9.90 -14.49 17.17
N GLY A 45 9.30 -13.69 16.28
CA GLY A 45 9.55 -12.27 16.12
C GLY A 45 10.89 -11.95 15.44
N GLN A 46 11.55 -12.95 14.83
CA GLN A 46 12.84 -12.81 14.17
C GLN A 46 12.71 -13.10 12.68
N LYS A 47 13.38 -12.29 11.87
CA LYS A 47 13.33 -12.42 10.42
C LYS A 47 14.21 -13.57 9.94
N ASN A 48 13.61 -14.60 9.37
CA ASN A 48 14.26 -15.76 8.79
C ASN A 48 14.06 -15.80 7.27
N ASP A 49 15.04 -16.30 6.52
CA ASP A 49 15.00 -16.31 5.03
C ASP A 49 13.84 -17.14 4.45
N ASN A 50 13.44 -18.22 5.12
CA ASN A 50 12.34 -19.09 4.72
C ASN A 50 10.94 -18.48 4.93
N GLU A 51 10.87 -17.32 5.57
CA GLU A 51 9.65 -16.55 5.84
C GLU A 51 9.48 -15.35 4.90
N ILE A 52 10.41 -15.18 3.97
CA ILE A 52 10.44 -14.05 3.04
C ILE A 52 9.83 -14.48 1.69
N SER A 53 8.81 -13.75 1.26
CA SER A 53 8.27 -13.82 -0.09
C SER A 53 8.81 -12.65 -0.92
N GLN A 54 9.41 -12.94 -2.08
CA GLN A 54 9.95 -11.92 -2.99
C GLN A 54 8.98 -11.60 -4.12
N PHE A 55 9.00 -10.37 -4.58
CA PHE A 55 8.25 -9.89 -5.74
C PHE A 55 9.03 -8.83 -6.52
N SER A 56 8.51 -8.43 -7.68
CA SER A 56 9.13 -7.37 -8.48
C SER A 56 9.23 -6.07 -7.70
N LYS A 57 10.40 -5.42 -7.76
CA LYS A 57 10.65 -4.17 -7.04
C LYS A 57 9.61 -3.11 -7.37
N ILE A 58 9.04 -2.52 -6.33
CA ILE A 58 8.05 -1.45 -6.36
C ILE A 58 8.78 -0.12 -6.12
N ASN A 59 8.51 0.90 -6.94
CA ASN A 59 8.98 2.25 -6.70
C ASN A 59 7.87 3.07 -6.03
N THR A 60 7.89 3.16 -4.71
CA THR A 60 6.79 3.74 -3.94
C THR A 60 7.17 5.05 -3.25
N PHE A 61 6.19 5.96 -3.16
CA PHE A 61 6.23 7.17 -2.32
C PHE A 61 5.13 7.17 -1.26
N SER A 62 4.24 6.17 -1.27
CA SER A 62 3.16 6.08 -0.28
C SER A 62 2.80 4.64 0.01
N ILE A 63 2.78 4.30 1.29
CA ILE A 63 2.26 3.03 1.83
C ILE A 63 1.17 3.40 2.84
N PHE A 64 0.04 2.72 2.75
CA PHE A 64 -1.10 2.93 3.64
C PHE A 64 -1.73 1.60 4.06
N PRO A 65 -1.63 1.19 5.33
CA PRO A 65 -2.42 0.10 5.88
C PRO A 65 -3.83 0.62 6.21
N ASP A 66 -4.86 -0.05 5.69
CA ASP A 66 -6.24 0.31 6.01
C ASP A 66 -6.72 -0.32 7.34
N LYS A 67 -7.89 0.09 7.81
CA LYS A 67 -8.45 -0.42 9.08
C LYS A 67 -8.78 -1.91 9.08
N ASN A 68 -8.86 -2.53 7.91
CA ASN A 68 -9.07 -3.96 7.77
C ASN A 68 -7.75 -4.74 7.70
N GLY A 69 -6.61 -4.04 7.79
CA GLY A 69 -5.27 -4.61 7.72
C GLY A 69 -4.75 -4.85 6.31
N ASN A 70 -5.49 -4.48 5.26
CA ASN A 70 -4.95 -4.53 3.91
C ASN A 70 -3.94 -3.41 3.71
N ILE A 71 -2.99 -3.60 2.80
CA ILE A 71 -1.94 -2.61 2.53
C ILE A 71 -2.06 -2.12 1.09
N TRP A 72 -2.00 -0.80 0.95
CA TRP A 72 -1.99 -0.09 -0.31
C TRP A 72 -0.64 0.58 -0.51
N MET A 73 -0.04 0.40 -1.68
CA MET A 73 1.20 1.06 -2.08
C MET A 73 1.02 1.70 -3.45
N THR A 74 1.70 2.81 -3.66
CA THR A 74 1.90 3.31 -5.04
C THR A 74 3.07 2.59 -5.67
N ASP A 75 3.01 2.34 -6.98
CA ASP A 75 4.13 1.85 -7.78
C ASP A 75 4.29 2.77 -8.99
N GLN A 76 5.31 3.60 -8.92
CA GLN A 76 5.61 4.61 -9.94
C GLN A 76 6.77 4.10 -10.80
N ILE A 77 6.47 3.15 -11.67
CA ILE A 77 7.45 2.64 -12.62
C ILE A 77 7.89 3.80 -13.51
N SER A 78 9.19 4.00 -13.61
CA SER A 78 10.02 5.06 -14.20
C SER A 78 9.53 5.89 -15.41
N THR A 79 8.27 5.74 -15.83
CA THR A 79 7.63 6.57 -16.86
C THR A 79 6.35 7.19 -16.30
N PRO A 80 6.11 8.50 -16.53
CA PRO A 80 4.96 9.21 -15.98
C PRO A 80 3.58 8.59 -16.29
N SER A 81 3.47 7.77 -17.32
CA SER A 81 2.20 7.14 -17.76
C SER A 81 1.97 5.73 -17.23
N ASN A 82 2.78 5.25 -16.27
CA ASN A 82 2.71 3.87 -15.83
C ASN A 82 2.69 3.74 -14.30
N ILE A 83 1.78 4.48 -13.67
CA ILE A 83 1.60 4.44 -12.21
C ILE A 83 0.53 3.40 -11.86
N HIS A 84 0.81 2.61 -10.84
CA HIS A 84 -0.11 1.59 -10.34
C HIS A 84 -0.35 1.76 -8.85
N PHE A 85 -1.49 1.27 -8.37
CA PHE A 85 -1.63 0.83 -6.99
C PHE A 85 -1.24 -0.65 -6.89
N LYS A 86 -0.51 -0.99 -5.85
CA LYS A 86 -0.32 -2.36 -5.38
C LYS A 86 -1.19 -2.58 -4.16
N TYR A 87 -2.02 -3.59 -4.20
CA TYR A 87 -2.93 -3.97 -3.13
C TYR A 87 -2.55 -5.32 -2.57
N PHE A 88 -2.17 -5.34 -1.30
CA PHE A 88 -1.89 -6.54 -0.53
C PHE A 88 -3.10 -6.82 0.33
N LYS A 89 -3.89 -7.80 -0.04
CA LYS A 89 -5.08 -8.18 0.71
C LYS A 89 -4.68 -9.03 1.90
N LEU A 90 -5.17 -8.66 3.09
CA LEU A 90 -5.02 -9.48 4.28
C LEU A 90 -5.81 -10.78 4.09
N LYS A 91 -5.11 -11.92 4.09
CA LYS A 91 -5.71 -13.26 4.02
C LYS A 91 -6.31 -13.66 5.37
N GLY A 92 -5.63 -13.29 6.45
CA GLY A 92 -6.03 -13.59 7.81
C GLY A 92 -4.92 -13.38 8.81
N ILE A 93 -5.18 -13.84 10.02
CA ILE A 93 -4.22 -13.86 11.12
C ILE A 93 -4.08 -15.33 11.52
N ASP A 94 -2.86 -15.84 11.58
CA ASP A 94 -2.61 -17.22 11.95
C ASP A 94 -2.66 -17.46 13.47
N ASP A 95 -2.43 -18.72 13.89
CA ASP A 95 -2.48 -19.12 15.30
C ASP A 95 -1.39 -18.46 16.16
N ASN A 96 -0.30 -18.00 15.54
CA ASN A 96 0.78 -17.24 16.18
C ASN A 96 0.46 -15.74 16.27
N GLY A 97 -0.66 -15.30 15.73
CA GLY A 97 -1.07 -13.91 15.69
C GLY A 97 -0.34 -13.11 14.62
N VAL A 98 0.11 -13.75 13.55
CA VAL A 98 0.84 -13.13 12.43
C VAL A 98 -0.11 -12.78 11.29
N LEU A 99 0.03 -11.58 10.76
CA LEU A 99 -0.70 -11.09 9.59
C LEU A 99 -0.20 -11.81 8.34
N GLN A 100 -1.10 -12.45 7.61
CA GLN A 100 -0.79 -13.16 6.37
C GLN A 100 -1.45 -12.48 5.18
N TYR A 101 -0.70 -12.29 4.09
CA TYR A 101 -1.16 -11.57 2.91
C TYR A 101 -1.25 -12.45 1.68
N GLU A 102 -2.19 -12.12 0.79
CA GLU A 102 -2.23 -12.65 -0.57
C GLU A 102 -1.12 -11.98 -1.42
N SER A 103 -0.75 -12.60 -2.53
CA SER A 103 0.14 -11.96 -3.52
C SER A 103 -0.46 -10.62 -3.96
N PRO A 104 0.37 -9.57 -4.13
CA PRO A 104 -0.14 -8.25 -4.44
C PRO A 104 -0.79 -8.21 -5.84
N ILE A 105 -1.90 -7.51 -5.92
CA ILE A 105 -2.59 -7.20 -7.17
C ILE A 105 -2.22 -5.79 -7.59
N SER A 106 -2.02 -5.59 -8.89
CA SER A 106 -1.64 -4.31 -9.49
C SER A 106 -2.80 -3.69 -10.23
N TYR A 107 -3.09 -2.42 -9.97
CA TYR A 107 -4.16 -1.65 -10.60
C TYR A 107 -3.56 -0.42 -11.28
N LYS A 108 -3.68 -0.32 -12.61
CA LYS A 108 -3.14 0.81 -13.37
C LYS A 108 -4.01 2.05 -13.15
N LEU A 109 -3.34 3.17 -12.86
CA LEU A 109 -3.98 4.48 -12.79
C LEU A 109 -4.08 5.13 -14.19
N PRO A 110 -5.00 6.10 -14.36
CA PRO A 110 -5.11 6.87 -15.61
C PRO A 110 -3.80 7.57 -15.97
N GLU A 111 -3.50 7.63 -17.27
CA GLU A 111 -2.24 8.16 -17.80
C GLU A 111 -2.02 9.67 -17.57
N TYR A 112 -3.09 10.42 -17.29
CA TYR A 112 -2.96 11.83 -16.94
C TYR A 112 -2.34 12.09 -15.56
N ILE A 113 -2.30 11.07 -14.68
CA ILE A 113 -1.58 11.14 -13.40
C ILE A 113 -0.10 10.89 -13.68
N ILE A 114 0.74 11.83 -13.29
CA ILE A 114 2.18 11.77 -13.54
C ILE A 114 3.02 11.45 -12.31
N GLU A 115 2.45 11.67 -11.12
CA GLU A 115 3.09 11.35 -9.84
C GLU A 115 2.03 11.24 -8.75
N VAL A 116 2.09 10.21 -7.92
CA VAL A 116 1.27 10.08 -6.70
C VAL A 116 2.15 10.31 -5.49
N THR A 117 1.80 11.28 -4.68
CA THR A 117 2.56 11.65 -3.49
C THR A 117 2.00 11.06 -2.21
N ARG A 118 0.68 10.87 -2.16
CA ARG A 118 -0.02 10.28 -0.99
C ARG A 118 -1.23 9.49 -1.46
N LEU A 119 -1.53 8.44 -0.71
CA LEU A 119 -2.79 7.72 -0.85
C LEU A 119 -3.36 7.38 0.53
N MET A 120 -4.68 7.32 0.60
CA MET A 120 -5.41 6.87 1.78
C MET A 120 -6.69 6.17 1.34
N TYR A 121 -7.00 5.03 1.93
CA TYR A 121 -8.28 4.35 1.70
C TYR A 121 -9.17 4.46 2.93
N ASP A 122 -10.34 5.08 2.75
CA ASP A 122 -11.41 5.12 3.74
C ASP A 122 -12.33 3.91 3.53
N ALA A 123 -12.18 2.91 4.37
CA ALA A 123 -12.94 1.67 4.25
C ALA A 123 -14.42 1.81 4.70
N GLU A 124 -14.80 2.89 5.38
CA GLU A 124 -16.19 3.16 5.77
C GLU A 124 -16.98 3.76 4.61
N ARG A 125 -16.34 4.66 3.88
CA ARG A 125 -16.92 5.31 2.70
C ARG A 125 -16.68 4.54 1.41
N ASP A 126 -15.79 3.55 1.45
CA ASP A 126 -15.30 2.84 0.28
C ASP A 126 -14.66 3.78 -0.75
N GLU A 127 -13.84 4.71 -0.26
CA GLU A 127 -13.21 5.77 -1.04
C GLU A 127 -11.68 5.70 -0.96
N MET A 128 -11.00 5.84 -2.10
CA MET A 128 -9.57 6.05 -2.19
C MET A 128 -9.29 7.52 -2.48
N ILE A 129 -8.53 8.17 -1.60
CA ILE A 129 -8.10 9.56 -1.74
C ILE A 129 -6.65 9.57 -2.17
N VAL A 130 -6.35 10.29 -3.25
CA VAL A 130 -5.04 10.31 -3.89
C VAL A 130 -4.56 11.74 -4.05
N GLY A 131 -3.51 12.12 -3.35
CA GLY A 131 -2.76 13.35 -3.60
C GLY A 131 -1.76 13.13 -4.73
N CYS A 132 -1.82 13.91 -5.79
CA CYS A 132 -1.03 13.66 -6.99
C CYS A 132 -0.68 14.93 -7.76
N TYR A 133 0.17 14.76 -8.76
CA TYR A 133 0.36 15.68 -9.86
C TYR A 133 -0.22 15.09 -11.14
N THR A 134 -0.77 15.96 -11.98
CA THR A 134 -1.39 15.55 -13.25
C THR A 134 -0.71 16.28 -14.41
N GLN A 135 -0.98 15.84 -15.64
CA GLN A 135 -0.50 16.53 -16.83
C GLN A 135 -0.99 18.00 -16.89
N ALA A 136 -2.20 18.27 -16.40
CA ALA A 136 -2.77 19.62 -16.34
C ALA A 136 -2.14 20.48 -15.21
N ASN A 137 -1.78 19.83 -14.10
CA ASN A 137 -1.19 20.47 -12.92
C ASN A 137 0.11 19.71 -12.53
N PRO A 138 1.20 19.90 -13.29
CA PRO A 138 2.45 19.19 -13.06
C PRO A 138 3.16 19.67 -11.80
N ASN A 139 4.10 18.86 -11.31
CA ASN A 139 4.96 19.24 -10.20
C ASN A 139 5.83 20.44 -10.59
N PRO A 140 5.67 21.61 -9.95
CA PRO A 140 6.43 22.82 -10.31
C PRO A 140 7.90 22.75 -9.88
N ALA A 141 8.26 21.85 -8.99
CA ALA A 141 9.61 21.71 -8.44
C ALA A 141 9.91 20.23 -8.11
N PRO A 142 10.10 19.36 -9.11
CA PRO A 142 10.21 17.90 -8.90
C PRO A 142 11.43 17.49 -8.06
N SER A 143 12.39 18.39 -7.84
CA SER A 143 13.57 18.17 -6.99
C SER A 143 13.35 18.58 -5.53
N VAL A 144 12.21 19.16 -5.18
CA VAL A 144 11.91 19.62 -3.81
C VAL A 144 11.22 18.53 -3.02
N TRP A 145 11.82 18.16 -1.93
CA TRP A 145 11.31 17.18 -0.98
C TRP A 145 10.01 17.62 -0.28
N GLY A 146 9.14 16.65 0.01
CA GLY A 146 7.99 16.86 0.89
C GLY A 146 6.76 17.47 0.22
N GLN A 147 6.69 17.50 -1.11
CA GLN A 147 5.51 17.99 -1.80
C GLN A 147 4.33 17.02 -1.66
N VAL A 148 3.14 17.60 -1.55
CA VAL A 148 1.90 16.83 -1.27
C VAL A 148 1.00 16.62 -2.50
N GLY A 149 1.42 17.13 -3.67
CA GLY A 149 0.61 17.17 -4.89
C GLY A 149 -0.25 18.43 -4.97
N THR A 150 -0.60 18.81 -6.18
CA THR A 150 -1.48 19.97 -6.47
C THR A 150 -2.92 19.57 -6.71
N THR A 151 -3.17 18.28 -6.88
CA THR A 151 -4.47 17.71 -7.19
C THR A 151 -4.81 16.62 -6.19
N VAL A 152 -6.07 16.59 -5.75
CA VAL A 152 -6.62 15.51 -4.94
C VAL A 152 -7.72 14.84 -5.73
N LEU A 153 -7.58 13.54 -5.98
CA LEU A 153 -8.57 12.72 -6.67
C LEU A 153 -9.27 11.81 -5.66
N VAL A 154 -10.57 11.61 -5.84
CA VAL A 154 -11.35 10.68 -5.05
C VAL A 154 -11.93 9.59 -5.97
N TYR A 155 -11.64 8.34 -5.65
CA TYR A 155 -12.21 7.18 -6.30
C TYR A 155 -13.19 6.52 -5.34
N LYS A 156 -14.45 6.37 -5.76
CA LYS A 156 -15.51 5.72 -4.98
C LYS A 156 -15.71 4.27 -5.41
N ASN A 157 -16.42 3.52 -4.56
CA ASN A 157 -16.77 2.12 -4.84
C ASN A 157 -15.54 1.26 -5.14
N ILE A 158 -14.51 1.40 -4.29
CA ILE A 158 -13.22 0.74 -4.49
C ILE A 158 -13.36 -0.78 -4.51
N LYS A 159 -14.21 -1.36 -3.67
CA LYS A 159 -14.45 -2.81 -3.63
C LYS A 159 -14.99 -3.34 -4.96
N GLU A 160 -15.92 -2.61 -5.57
CA GLU A 160 -16.46 -2.94 -6.89
C GLU A 160 -15.38 -2.79 -7.98
N LYS A 161 -14.63 -1.66 -7.95
CA LYS A 161 -13.52 -1.42 -8.87
C LYS A 161 -12.46 -2.51 -8.78
N LEU A 162 -12.11 -2.97 -7.56
CA LEU A 162 -11.20 -4.09 -7.36
C LEU A 162 -11.72 -5.38 -7.99
N ALA A 163 -12.98 -5.72 -7.77
CA ALA A 163 -13.60 -6.91 -8.32
C ALA A 163 -13.64 -6.87 -9.86
N ASN A 164 -14.00 -5.73 -10.44
CA ASN A 164 -14.05 -5.53 -11.89
C ASN A 164 -12.65 -5.58 -12.53
N THR A 165 -11.63 -5.01 -11.89
CA THR A 165 -10.25 -5.05 -12.40
C THR A 165 -9.66 -6.46 -12.35
N ILE A 166 -10.02 -7.28 -11.39
CA ILE A 166 -9.64 -8.71 -11.38
C ILE A 166 -10.24 -9.41 -12.61
N ALA A 167 -11.50 -9.09 -12.97
CA ALA A 167 -12.16 -9.63 -14.16
C ALA A 167 -11.63 -9.03 -15.47
N ASN A 168 -11.21 -7.76 -15.46
CA ASN A 168 -10.78 -6.98 -16.63
C ASN A 168 -9.50 -6.18 -16.29
N PRO A 169 -8.31 -6.79 -16.29
CA PRO A 169 -7.08 -6.16 -15.79
C PRO A 169 -6.56 -4.97 -16.61
N THR A 170 -7.16 -4.68 -17.76
CA THR A 170 -6.81 -3.52 -18.61
C THR A 170 -7.70 -2.30 -18.36
N GLU A 171 -8.72 -2.41 -17.53
CA GLU A 171 -9.62 -1.29 -17.24
C GLU A 171 -8.92 -0.27 -16.34
N ASN A 172 -8.87 1.00 -16.77
CA ASN A 172 -8.41 2.12 -15.96
C ASN A 172 -9.53 2.66 -15.08
N TRP A 173 -9.23 2.88 -13.82
CA TRP A 173 -10.18 3.51 -12.90
C TRP A 173 -10.43 4.97 -13.31
N LYS A 174 -11.68 5.38 -13.27
CA LYS A 174 -12.07 6.78 -13.40
C LYS A 174 -12.26 7.35 -11.99
N HIS A 175 -11.71 8.54 -11.75
CA HIS A 175 -11.99 9.25 -10.53
C HIS A 175 -13.40 9.84 -10.55
N ASP A 176 -13.98 10.05 -9.38
CA ASP A 176 -15.34 10.55 -9.22
C ASP A 176 -15.37 12.05 -8.88
N GLN A 177 -14.25 12.58 -8.31
CA GLN A 177 -14.10 13.99 -7.91
C GLN A 177 -12.63 14.42 -7.96
N GLU A 178 -12.40 15.68 -8.28
CA GLU A 178 -11.14 16.41 -8.15
C GLU A 178 -11.18 17.39 -6.98
#